data_be6afeddae832331fecc361edfcb9825
#
_entry.id   be6afeddae832331fecc361edfcb9825
#
_cell.length_a   1.000
_cell.length_b   1.000
_cell.length_c   1.000
_cell.angle_alpha   90.00
_cell.angle_beta   90.00
_cell.angle_gamma   90.00
#
_symmetry.space_group_name_H-M   'P 1'
#
loop_
_entity.id
_entity.type
_entity.pdbx_description
1 polymer ?
#
loop_
_entity_poly.entity_id
_entity_poly.type
_entity_poly.pdbx_seq_one_letter_code
_entity_poly.pdbx_strand_id
1 'polypeptide(L)'
;MLCKKIRQYLIDFLVGSLWVQSEGEGRFQRRFEAIGYTDDPEQMKLYPIVIIPSGFFKMDVYGTEVSMPTLPLKTWRGIPLLFGEPREEWSADGSQLIIHADLLASTYFLISRYEEMYRRSERDSYGRFPGKSSLPYRAGFLHRPIIDEYGEALRQILLETGIAERHNLRLEERPQTFSRVNLTHDLSRPYNYRGWRSFLRAWLKQKKSPLEAARLSFSADVEDDYFTFPKFLKWDRNTCDSLGRDRSDIFLFIRMPSRHPLDKPYYSLHSLYLRRILSIAAKHKVLLALQCSYAAGHQSELISKERHQFEKAFRQRPRGLRHNKLTSCEPE
;
A
#
# COMPACT_ATOMS: atom_id res chain seq x y z
N MET A 1 -15.38 -21.13 -3.54
CA MET A 1 -16.47 -20.11 -3.60
C MET A 1 -16.03 -18.89 -2.80
N LEU A 2 -16.15 -17.69 -3.35
CA LEU A 2 -15.76 -16.44 -2.69
C LEU A 2 -16.65 -16.17 -1.45
N CYS A 3 -16.01 -15.97 -0.29
CA CYS A 3 -16.73 -15.65 0.95
C CYS A 3 -17.52 -14.33 0.83
N LYS A 4 -18.75 -14.27 1.37
CA LYS A 4 -19.63 -13.09 1.31
C LYS A 4 -18.93 -11.81 1.80
N LYS A 5 -18.11 -11.88 2.86
CA LYS A 5 -17.35 -10.72 3.40
C LYS A 5 -16.32 -10.19 2.42
N ILE A 6 -15.58 -11.09 1.74
CA ILE A 6 -14.57 -10.70 0.75
C ILE A 6 -15.25 -10.12 -0.49
N ARG A 7 -16.32 -10.76 -0.99
CA ARG A 7 -17.12 -10.24 -2.10
C ARG A 7 -17.58 -8.81 -1.83
N GLN A 8 -18.17 -8.58 -0.67
CA GLN A 8 -18.64 -7.25 -0.29
C GLN A 8 -17.51 -6.24 -0.18
N TYR A 9 -16.39 -6.64 0.42
CA TYR A 9 -15.20 -5.78 0.49
C TYR A 9 -14.71 -5.36 -0.89
N LEU A 10 -14.65 -6.29 -1.86
CA LEU A 10 -14.21 -5.99 -3.23
C LEU A 10 -15.18 -5.03 -3.95
N ILE A 11 -16.47 -5.21 -3.78
CA ILE A 11 -17.48 -4.31 -4.36
C ILE A 11 -17.33 -2.92 -3.75
N ASP A 12 -17.23 -2.82 -2.43
CA ASP A 12 -17.03 -1.55 -1.75
C ASP A 12 -15.72 -0.85 -2.12
N PHE A 13 -14.68 -1.64 -2.33
CA PHE A 13 -13.38 -1.14 -2.77
C PHE A 13 -13.47 -0.52 -4.17
N LEU A 14 -14.23 -1.13 -5.08
CA LEU A 14 -14.41 -0.66 -6.44
C LEU A 14 -15.29 0.60 -6.52
N VAL A 15 -16.49 0.55 -5.96
CA VAL A 15 -17.50 1.60 -6.18
C VAL A 15 -17.69 2.55 -4.99
N GLY A 16 -17.07 2.26 -3.86
CA GLY A 16 -17.35 2.94 -2.61
C GLY A 16 -18.64 2.48 -1.95
N SER A 17 -19.02 3.13 -0.85
CA SER A 17 -20.27 2.82 -0.16
C SER A 17 -21.48 3.31 -0.96
N LEU A 18 -22.44 2.41 -1.20
CA LEU A 18 -23.71 2.73 -1.80
C LEU A 18 -24.80 2.81 -0.70
N TRP A 19 -25.53 3.91 -0.67
CA TRP A 19 -26.57 4.17 0.33
C TRP A 19 -27.91 4.35 -0.34
N VAL A 20 -28.98 3.86 0.28
CA VAL A 20 -30.34 4.16 -0.10
C VAL A 20 -30.81 5.36 0.71
N GLN A 21 -31.28 6.39 0.06
CA GLN A 21 -31.89 7.54 0.74
C GLN A 21 -33.33 7.15 1.15
N SER A 22 -33.62 7.17 2.46
CA SER A 22 -34.99 6.99 2.95
C SER A 22 -35.83 8.25 2.73
N GLU A 23 -37.04 8.08 2.20
CA GLU A 23 -38.00 9.18 2.10
C GLU A 23 -38.34 9.70 3.51
N GLY A 24 -38.11 10.98 3.79
CA GLY A 24 -38.68 11.68 4.91
C GLY A 24 -37.79 12.20 6.03
N GLU A 25 -36.57 11.68 6.23
CA GLU A 25 -35.75 12.11 7.39
C GLU A 25 -34.26 12.42 7.11
N GLY A 26 -33.84 12.44 5.88
CA GLY A 26 -32.41 12.70 5.55
C GLY A 26 -31.41 11.68 6.11
N ARG A 27 -31.87 10.56 6.69
CA ARG A 27 -31.06 9.49 7.23
C ARG A 27 -30.91 8.37 6.22
N PHE A 28 -29.65 7.96 5.94
CA PHE A 28 -29.33 6.79 5.14
C PHE A 28 -29.52 5.54 6.01
N GLN A 29 -30.57 4.75 5.75
CA GLN A 29 -30.91 3.62 6.63
C GLN A 29 -30.43 2.25 6.15
N ARG A 30 -30.08 2.08 4.88
CA ARG A 30 -29.69 0.76 4.35
C ARG A 30 -28.64 0.85 3.25
N ARG A 31 -27.62 -0.01 3.35
CA ARG A 31 -26.71 -0.30 2.26
C ARG A 31 -27.45 -1.13 1.21
N PHE A 32 -27.49 -0.67 -0.03
CA PHE A 32 -28.11 -1.38 -1.12
C PHE A 32 -27.06 -2.21 -1.87
N GLU A 33 -27.31 -3.49 -2.06
CA GLU A 33 -26.48 -4.35 -2.87
C GLU A 33 -26.86 -4.19 -4.34
N ALA A 34 -26.35 -3.15 -5.02
CA ALA A 34 -26.65 -2.90 -6.43
C ALA A 34 -25.90 -3.85 -7.38
N ILE A 35 -24.83 -4.49 -6.92
CA ILE A 35 -23.95 -5.31 -7.74
C ILE A 35 -23.94 -6.74 -7.20
N GLY A 36 -24.45 -7.67 -8.00
CA GLY A 36 -24.35 -9.12 -7.76
C GLY A 36 -23.09 -9.71 -8.36
N TYR A 37 -22.59 -10.78 -7.76
CA TYR A 37 -21.49 -11.58 -8.28
C TYR A 37 -21.93 -13.05 -8.29
N THR A 38 -22.55 -13.47 -9.38
CA THR A 38 -23.18 -14.78 -9.50
C THR A 38 -23.44 -15.14 -10.98
N ASP A 39 -23.47 -16.42 -11.27
CA ASP A 39 -23.91 -17.02 -12.54
C ASP A 39 -25.22 -17.82 -12.37
N ASP A 40 -25.81 -17.80 -11.17
CA ASP A 40 -27.09 -18.42 -10.87
C ASP A 40 -28.25 -17.53 -11.36
N PRO A 41 -29.10 -17.98 -12.33
CA PRO A 41 -30.17 -17.18 -12.89
C PRO A 41 -31.18 -16.64 -11.85
N GLU A 42 -31.43 -17.38 -10.77
CA GLU A 42 -32.37 -16.94 -9.75
C GLU A 42 -31.76 -15.85 -8.86
N GLN A 43 -30.48 -15.96 -8.56
CA GLN A 43 -29.78 -14.91 -7.81
C GLN A 43 -29.52 -13.65 -8.65
N MET A 44 -29.28 -13.82 -9.96
CA MET A 44 -29.10 -12.70 -10.87
C MET A 44 -30.26 -11.71 -10.80
N LYS A 45 -31.50 -12.19 -10.72
CA LYS A 45 -32.74 -11.39 -10.67
C LYS A 45 -32.77 -10.39 -9.49
N LEU A 46 -31.92 -10.59 -8.46
CA LEU A 46 -31.91 -9.76 -7.27
C LEU A 46 -31.11 -8.46 -7.43
N TYR A 47 -30.35 -8.32 -8.52
CA TYR A 47 -29.39 -7.23 -8.68
C TYR A 47 -29.58 -6.50 -10.01
N PRO A 48 -29.58 -5.16 -10.02
CA PRO A 48 -29.64 -4.40 -11.28
C PRO A 48 -28.35 -4.48 -12.11
N ILE A 49 -27.22 -4.78 -11.46
CA ILE A 49 -25.95 -5.08 -12.14
C ILE A 49 -25.46 -6.44 -11.68
N VAL A 50 -25.10 -7.30 -12.61
CA VAL A 50 -24.52 -8.61 -12.31
C VAL A 50 -23.16 -8.74 -12.97
N ILE A 51 -22.16 -9.11 -12.20
CA ILE A 51 -20.83 -9.49 -12.69
C ILE A 51 -20.77 -11.01 -12.69
N ILE A 52 -20.52 -11.60 -13.84
CA ILE A 52 -20.42 -13.05 -14.01
C ILE A 52 -19.05 -13.54 -13.54
N PRO A 53 -18.99 -14.51 -12.61
CA PRO A 53 -17.73 -15.10 -12.17
C PRO A 53 -17.02 -15.86 -13.30
N SER A 54 -15.74 -15.59 -13.51
CA SER A 54 -14.89 -16.31 -14.48
C SER A 54 -14.55 -17.75 -14.08
N GLY A 55 -14.83 -18.11 -12.83
CA GLY A 55 -14.40 -19.38 -12.25
C GLY A 55 -13.09 -19.31 -11.48
N PHE A 56 -12.42 -18.15 -11.41
CA PHE A 56 -11.16 -17.99 -10.67
C PHE A 56 -11.20 -18.52 -9.22
N PHE A 57 -12.33 -18.35 -8.52
CA PHE A 57 -12.50 -18.81 -7.13
C PHE A 57 -12.99 -20.26 -6.98
N LYS A 58 -13.02 -21.05 -8.05
CA LYS A 58 -13.34 -22.48 -7.95
C LYS A 58 -12.16 -23.21 -7.28
N MET A 59 -12.48 -24.26 -6.50
CA MET A 59 -11.47 -25.00 -5.74
C MET A 59 -10.43 -25.71 -6.62
N ASP A 60 -10.84 -26.13 -7.81
CA ASP A 60 -10.00 -26.77 -8.81
C ASP A 60 -9.19 -25.78 -9.67
N VAL A 61 -9.45 -24.49 -9.55
CA VAL A 61 -8.77 -23.41 -10.27
C VAL A 61 -7.85 -22.62 -9.35
N TYR A 62 -8.37 -22.20 -8.18
CA TYR A 62 -7.63 -21.34 -7.26
C TYR A 62 -6.35 -22.02 -6.75
N GLY A 63 -5.22 -21.34 -6.86
CA GLY A 63 -3.90 -21.87 -6.46
C GLY A 63 -3.23 -22.73 -7.54
N THR A 64 -3.81 -22.84 -8.73
CA THR A 64 -3.24 -23.59 -9.85
C THR A 64 -2.76 -22.66 -10.97
N GLU A 65 -2.06 -23.22 -11.96
CA GLU A 65 -1.61 -22.46 -13.14
C GLU A 65 -2.78 -21.87 -13.94
N VAL A 66 -3.93 -22.56 -13.95
CA VAL A 66 -5.15 -22.08 -14.63
C VAL A 66 -5.68 -20.78 -14.03
N SER A 67 -5.37 -20.50 -12.77
CA SER A 67 -5.72 -19.23 -12.11
C SER A 67 -4.86 -18.04 -12.52
N MET A 68 -3.84 -18.24 -13.35
CA MET A 68 -2.99 -17.15 -13.81
C MET A 68 -3.53 -16.56 -15.12
N PRO A 69 -3.61 -15.20 -15.23
CA PRO A 69 -4.05 -14.57 -16.48
C PRO A 69 -3.11 -14.88 -17.64
N THR A 70 -3.69 -15.18 -18.81
CA THR A 70 -2.94 -15.40 -20.05
C THR A 70 -2.68 -14.09 -20.78
N LEU A 71 -1.50 -13.97 -21.39
CA LEU A 71 -1.13 -12.82 -22.21
C LEU A 71 -1.32 -13.14 -23.71
N PRO A 72 -1.67 -12.14 -24.53
CA PRO A 72 -2.01 -10.75 -24.18
C PRO A 72 -3.37 -10.63 -23.47
N LEU A 73 -3.50 -9.62 -22.58
CA LEU A 73 -4.77 -9.36 -21.92
C LEU A 73 -5.79 -8.78 -22.90
N LYS A 74 -7.06 -9.16 -22.73
CA LYS A 74 -8.20 -8.48 -23.34
C LYS A 74 -8.38 -7.10 -22.69
N THR A 75 -9.26 -6.27 -23.25
CA THR A 75 -9.63 -4.99 -22.66
C THR A 75 -11.14 -4.87 -22.53
N TRP A 76 -11.60 -4.43 -21.36
CA TRP A 76 -12.98 -4.06 -21.12
C TRP A 76 -13.06 -2.52 -20.95
N ARG A 77 -13.85 -1.85 -21.78
CA ARG A 77 -13.92 -0.37 -21.83
C ARG A 77 -12.55 0.31 -21.94
N GLY A 78 -11.60 -0.30 -22.67
CA GLY A 78 -10.21 0.22 -22.81
C GLY A 78 -9.31 -0.04 -21.59
N ILE A 79 -9.80 -0.75 -20.58
CA ILE A 79 -9.04 -1.12 -19.37
C ILE A 79 -8.56 -2.56 -19.50
N PRO A 80 -7.28 -2.88 -19.23
CA PRO A 80 -6.80 -4.27 -19.24
C PRO A 80 -7.66 -5.18 -18.36
N LEU A 81 -8.13 -6.30 -18.89
CA LEU A 81 -9.00 -7.25 -18.20
C LEU A 81 -8.22 -8.54 -17.91
N LEU A 82 -8.14 -8.92 -16.63
CA LEU A 82 -7.41 -10.13 -16.22
C LEU A 82 -8.24 -11.40 -16.39
N PHE A 83 -9.55 -11.34 -16.08
CA PHE A 83 -10.44 -12.50 -16.07
C PHE A 83 -11.79 -12.17 -16.68
N GLY A 84 -12.41 -13.20 -17.27
CA GLY A 84 -13.72 -13.07 -17.91
C GLY A 84 -13.65 -12.61 -19.36
N GLU A 85 -14.79 -12.17 -19.89
CA GLU A 85 -14.93 -11.73 -21.27
C GLU A 85 -15.30 -10.23 -21.33
N PRO A 86 -14.74 -9.44 -22.28
CA PRO A 86 -14.99 -8.00 -22.38
C PRO A 86 -16.37 -7.71 -23.02
N ARG A 87 -17.42 -8.29 -22.45
CA ARG A 87 -18.79 -8.22 -22.97
C ARG A 87 -19.74 -7.72 -21.91
N GLU A 88 -20.67 -6.89 -22.31
CA GLU A 88 -21.81 -6.43 -21.53
C GLU A 88 -23.10 -6.76 -22.31
N GLU A 89 -24.14 -7.09 -21.59
CA GLU A 89 -25.45 -7.29 -22.19
C GLU A 89 -26.56 -6.85 -21.23
N TRP A 90 -27.66 -6.37 -21.80
CA TRP A 90 -28.86 -6.04 -21.05
C TRP A 90 -29.82 -7.23 -21.05
N SER A 91 -30.55 -7.42 -19.95
CA SER A 91 -31.69 -8.30 -19.91
C SER A 91 -32.74 -7.86 -20.94
N ALA A 92 -33.58 -8.79 -21.40
CA ALA A 92 -34.56 -8.52 -22.45
C ALA A 92 -35.52 -7.38 -22.12
N ASP A 93 -35.80 -7.14 -20.85
CA ASP A 93 -36.65 -6.06 -20.34
C ASP A 93 -35.88 -4.75 -20.08
N GLY A 94 -34.55 -4.71 -20.29
CA GLY A 94 -33.71 -3.57 -20.07
C GLY A 94 -33.50 -3.16 -18.60
N SER A 95 -33.94 -4.00 -17.65
CA SER A 95 -33.88 -3.68 -16.21
C SER A 95 -32.55 -4.00 -15.56
N GLN A 96 -31.79 -4.94 -16.15
CA GLN A 96 -30.57 -5.49 -15.58
C GLN A 96 -29.40 -5.43 -16.57
N LEU A 97 -28.23 -5.02 -16.10
CA LEU A 97 -26.97 -5.08 -16.87
C LEU A 97 -26.13 -6.27 -16.40
N ILE A 98 -25.75 -7.12 -17.35
CA ILE A 98 -24.89 -8.28 -17.12
C ILE A 98 -23.51 -7.98 -17.68
N ILE A 99 -22.48 -8.04 -16.82
CA ILE A 99 -21.08 -7.77 -17.14
C ILE A 99 -20.31 -9.09 -17.06
N HIS A 100 -19.77 -9.54 -18.20
CA HIS A 100 -18.99 -10.78 -18.29
C HIS A 100 -17.51 -10.57 -17.95
N ALA A 101 -17.06 -9.33 -17.81
CA ALA A 101 -15.74 -8.99 -17.30
C ALA A 101 -15.72 -9.26 -15.77
N ASP A 102 -14.88 -10.21 -15.34
CA ASP A 102 -14.78 -10.55 -13.92
C ASP A 102 -13.88 -9.55 -13.17
N LEU A 103 -14.48 -8.38 -12.89
CA LEU A 103 -13.78 -7.28 -12.22
C LEU A 103 -13.42 -7.62 -10.78
N LEU A 104 -14.20 -8.50 -10.11
CA LEU A 104 -13.94 -8.88 -8.74
C LEU A 104 -12.71 -9.80 -8.63
N ALA A 105 -12.61 -10.82 -9.49
CA ALA A 105 -11.42 -11.66 -9.52
C ALA A 105 -10.18 -10.87 -9.94
N SER A 106 -10.31 -9.97 -10.92
CA SER A 106 -9.23 -9.09 -11.37
C SER A 106 -8.73 -8.18 -10.23
N THR A 107 -9.66 -7.59 -9.48
CA THR A 107 -9.34 -6.77 -8.32
C THR A 107 -8.68 -7.58 -7.22
N TYR A 108 -9.28 -8.74 -6.87
CA TYR A 108 -8.72 -9.63 -5.85
C TYR A 108 -7.28 -10.05 -6.19
N PHE A 109 -7.04 -10.48 -7.43
CA PHE A 109 -5.73 -10.91 -7.91
C PHE A 109 -4.65 -9.85 -7.63
N LEU A 110 -4.95 -8.59 -7.92
CA LEU A 110 -3.99 -7.49 -7.76
C LEU A 110 -3.81 -7.05 -6.30
N ILE A 111 -4.92 -6.83 -5.54
CA ILE A 111 -4.82 -6.31 -4.17
C ILE A 111 -4.31 -7.34 -3.16
N SER A 112 -4.60 -8.64 -3.40
CA SER A 112 -4.09 -9.71 -2.54
C SER A 112 -2.66 -10.11 -2.84
N ARG A 113 -2.05 -9.55 -3.89
CA ARG A 113 -0.73 -9.96 -4.38
C ARG A 113 -0.70 -11.45 -4.75
N TYR A 114 -1.81 -11.96 -5.31
CA TYR A 114 -2.00 -13.37 -5.60
C TYR A 114 -0.86 -13.98 -6.43
N GLU A 115 -0.38 -13.26 -7.46
CA GLU A 115 0.74 -13.71 -8.29
C GLU A 115 2.00 -14.00 -7.47
N GLU A 116 2.30 -13.18 -6.46
CA GLU A 116 3.46 -13.37 -5.60
C GLU A 116 3.33 -14.60 -4.69
N MET A 117 2.11 -14.92 -4.26
CA MET A 117 1.81 -16.14 -3.49
C MET A 117 1.95 -17.38 -4.36
N TYR A 118 1.41 -17.34 -5.58
CA TYR A 118 1.49 -18.45 -6.52
C TYR A 118 2.94 -18.72 -6.97
N ARG A 119 3.70 -17.65 -7.30
CA ARG A 119 5.09 -17.72 -7.79
C ARG A 119 6.11 -17.53 -6.65
N ARG A 120 5.95 -18.27 -5.54
CA ARG A 120 6.79 -18.13 -4.32
C ARG A 120 8.28 -18.35 -4.55
N SER A 121 8.66 -19.13 -5.54
CA SER A 121 10.06 -19.40 -5.88
C SER A 121 10.78 -18.21 -6.53
N GLU A 122 10.03 -17.27 -7.09
CA GLU A 122 10.62 -16.10 -7.74
C GLU A 122 10.88 -14.99 -6.73
N ARG A 123 12.15 -14.84 -6.35
CA ARG A 123 12.57 -13.81 -5.39
C ARG A 123 13.85 -13.13 -5.84
N ASP A 124 13.95 -11.82 -5.59
CA ASP A 124 15.20 -11.06 -5.76
C ASP A 124 16.18 -11.35 -4.62
N SER A 125 17.36 -10.71 -4.68
CA SER A 125 18.40 -10.85 -3.64
C SER A 125 17.97 -10.39 -2.24
N TYR A 126 16.82 -9.73 -2.12
CA TYR A 126 16.22 -9.32 -0.85
C TYR A 126 15.01 -10.16 -0.46
N GLY A 127 14.73 -11.26 -1.17
CA GLY A 127 13.57 -12.10 -0.91
C GLY A 127 12.23 -11.53 -1.37
N ARG A 128 12.21 -10.48 -2.20
CA ARG A 128 10.99 -9.84 -2.71
C ARG A 128 10.66 -10.40 -4.09
N PHE A 129 9.36 -10.39 -4.42
CA PHE A 129 8.93 -10.70 -5.78
C PHE A 129 9.45 -9.63 -6.77
N PRO A 130 10.15 -10.01 -7.86
CA PRO A 130 10.72 -9.04 -8.77
C PRO A 130 9.64 -8.28 -9.54
N GLY A 131 9.66 -6.94 -9.51
CA GLY A 131 8.66 -6.13 -10.22
C GLY A 131 8.58 -6.42 -11.73
N LYS A 132 9.70 -6.77 -12.38
CA LYS A 132 9.74 -7.17 -13.81
C LYS A 132 9.03 -8.50 -14.08
N SER A 133 8.89 -9.35 -13.09
CA SER A 133 8.16 -10.63 -13.20
C SER A 133 6.66 -10.45 -13.05
N SER A 134 6.21 -9.31 -12.52
CA SER A 134 4.80 -9.08 -12.25
C SER A 134 3.96 -8.98 -13.52
N LEU A 135 2.72 -9.44 -13.44
CA LEU A 135 1.75 -9.31 -14.53
C LEU A 135 1.57 -7.86 -15.00
N PRO A 136 1.44 -6.85 -14.11
CA PRO A 136 1.33 -5.46 -14.54
C PRO A 136 2.51 -4.98 -15.41
N TYR A 137 3.73 -5.42 -15.08
CA TYR A 137 4.90 -5.10 -15.89
C TYR A 137 4.88 -5.82 -17.23
N ARG A 138 4.64 -7.15 -17.24
CA ARG A 138 4.66 -7.98 -18.45
C ARG A 138 3.52 -7.63 -19.43
N ALA A 139 2.38 -7.22 -18.89
CA ALA A 139 1.22 -6.80 -19.67
C ALA A 139 1.22 -5.29 -20.01
N GLY A 140 2.23 -4.52 -19.57
CA GLY A 140 2.41 -3.12 -19.97
C GLY A 140 1.51 -2.11 -19.26
N PHE A 141 0.83 -2.48 -18.16
CA PHE A 141 -0.06 -1.56 -17.44
C PHE A 141 0.43 -1.15 -16.03
N LEU A 142 1.72 -1.36 -15.72
CA LEU A 142 2.29 -1.06 -14.39
C LEU A 142 2.01 0.37 -13.90
N HIS A 143 1.88 1.33 -14.82
CA HIS A 143 1.65 2.74 -14.50
C HIS A 143 0.17 3.15 -14.54
N ARG A 144 -0.75 2.19 -14.72
CA ARG A 144 -2.19 2.43 -14.74
C ARG A 144 -2.84 1.90 -13.46
N PRO A 145 -3.66 2.68 -12.79
CA PRO A 145 -4.42 2.24 -11.62
C PRO A 145 -5.70 1.52 -12.07
N ILE A 146 -5.56 0.37 -12.74
CA ILE A 146 -6.69 -0.28 -13.41
C ILE A 146 -7.83 -0.66 -12.48
N ILE A 147 -7.58 -0.86 -11.18
CA ILE A 147 -8.63 -1.13 -10.20
C ILE A 147 -9.49 0.12 -9.98
N ASP A 148 -8.86 1.30 -9.86
CA ASP A 148 -9.59 2.56 -9.78
C ASP A 148 -10.36 2.84 -11.07
N GLU A 149 -9.76 2.50 -12.22
CA GLU A 149 -10.42 2.62 -13.52
C GLU A 149 -11.65 1.70 -13.63
N TYR A 150 -11.59 0.45 -13.14
CA TYR A 150 -12.76 -0.43 -13.03
C TYR A 150 -13.84 0.18 -12.14
N GLY A 151 -13.46 0.70 -10.99
CA GLY A 151 -14.37 1.33 -10.05
C GLY A 151 -15.06 2.55 -10.66
N GLU A 152 -14.32 3.38 -11.39
CA GLU A 152 -14.88 4.54 -12.08
C GLU A 152 -15.84 4.13 -13.18
N ALA A 153 -15.48 3.14 -14.01
CA ALA A 153 -16.37 2.62 -15.06
C ALA A 153 -17.68 2.05 -14.48
N LEU A 154 -17.62 1.32 -13.35
CA LEU A 154 -18.84 0.83 -12.67
C LEU A 154 -19.69 1.97 -12.10
N ARG A 155 -19.07 3.03 -11.58
CA ARG A 155 -19.78 4.21 -11.09
C ARG A 155 -20.48 4.96 -12.23
N GLN A 156 -19.80 5.11 -13.35
CA GLN A 156 -20.38 5.70 -14.58
C GLN A 156 -21.58 4.88 -15.07
N ILE A 157 -21.47 3.55 -15.09
CA ILE A 157 -22.59 2.67 -15.44
C ILE A 157 -23.79 2.93 -14.52
N LEU A 158 -23.57 3.00 -13.21
CA LEU A 158 -24.68 3.26 -12.26
C LEU A 158 -25.38 4.60 -12.50
N LEU A 159 -24.63 5.62 -12.94
CA LEU A 159 -25.18 6.95 -13.23
C LEU A 159 -25.83 7.02 -14.63
N GLU A 160 -25.11 6.60 -15.67
CA GLU A 160 -25.55 6.75 -17.08
C GLU A 160 -26.75 5.85 -17.42
N THR A 161 -26.89 4.71 -16.77
CA THR A 161 -27.98 3.76 -17.02
C THR A 161 -29.24 4.08 -16.25
N GLY A 162 -29.24 5.13 -15.42
CA GLY A 162 -30.37 5.47 -14.54
C GLY A 162 -30.64 4.45 -13.43
N ILE A 163 -29.75 3.47 -13.23
CA ILE A 163 -29.88 2.48 -12.14
C ILE A 163 -29.84 3.19 -10.78
N ALA A 164 -28.93 4.14 -10.62
CA ALA A 164 -28.81 4.90 -9.38
C ALA A 164 -30.13 5.64 -9.04
N GLU A 165 -30.74 6.30 -10.01
CA GLU A 165 -32.02 6.99 -9.84
C GLU A 165 -33.19 6.03 -9.53
N ARG A 166 -33.33 4.96 -10.33
CA ARG A 166 -34.43 3.97 -10.14
C ARG A 166 -34.42 3.31 -8.77
N HIS A 167 -33.24 3.16 -8.17
CA HIS A 167 -33.08 2.52 -6.87
C HIS A 167 -32.79 3.52 -5.73
N ASN A 168 -32.95 4.85 -5.97
CA ASN A 168 -32.66 5.91 -5.01
C ASN A 168 -31.26 5.77 -4.38
N LEU A 169 -30.25 5.37 -5.19
CA LEU A 169 -28.88 5.18 -4.72
C LEU A 169 -28.16 6.52 -4.69
N ARG A 170 -27.54 6.80 -3.57
CA ARG A 170 -26.54 7.86 -3.48
C ARG A 170 -25.15 7.25 -3.53
N LEU A 171 -24.41 7.62 -4.56
CA LEU A 171 -22.98 7.32 -4.65
C LEU A 171 -22.22 8.35 -3.81
N GLU A 172 -21.33 7.88 -2.96
CA GLU A 172 -20.42 8.74 -2.22
C GLU A 172 -19.57 9.54 -3.22
N GLU A 173 -19.52 10.86 -3.07
CA GLU A 173 -18.64 11.68 -3.89
C GLU A 173 -17.19 11.32 -3.61
N ARG A 174 -16.41 11.03 -4.65
CA ARG A 174 -14.98 10.86 -4.48
C ARG A 174 -14.36 12.23 -4.21
N PRO A 175 -13.60 12.39 -3.12
CA PRO A 175 -12.99 13.66 -2.84
C PRO A 175 -12.01 14.03 -3.98
N GLN A 176 -12.15 15.23 -4.49
CA GLN A 176 -11.28 15.80 -5.55
C GLN A 176 -9.86 16.06 -5.04
N THR A 177 -9.67 16.06 -3.72
CA THR A 177 -8.39 16.35 -3.06
C THR A 177 -8.08 15.29 -2.01
N PHE A 178 -6.81 15.12 -1.70
CA PHE A 178 -6.40 14.26 -0.59
C PHE A 178 -6.96 14.76 0.73
N SER A 179 -7.64 13.90 1.46
CA SER A 179 -8.14 14.21 2.82
C SER A 179 -7.00 14.30 3.84
N ARG A 180 -5.91 13.54 3.61
CA ARG A 180 -4.74 13.51 4.48
C ARG A 180 -3.46 13.20 3.70
N VAL A 181 -2.37 13.87 4.06
CA VAL A 181 -1.01 13.64 3.52
C VAL A 181 -0.09 13.28 4.66
N ASN A 182 0.54 12.12 4.60
CA ASN A 182 1.53 11.67 5.58
C ASN A 182 2.92 11.69 4.93
N LEU A 183 3.80 12.55 5.43
CA LEU A 183 5.19 12.61 5.00
C LEU A 183 6.01 11.60 5.81
N THR A 184 6.78 10.74 5.15
CA THR A 184 7.46 9.64 5.84
C THR A 184 8.95 9.58 5.50
N HIS A 185 9.80 9.41 6.51
CA HIS A 185 11.25 9.29 6.37
C HIS A 185 11.78 8.07 7.10
N ASP A 186 12.67 7.34 6.46
CA ASP A 186 13.36 6.19 7.06
C ASP A 186 14.72 6.61 7.60
N LEU A 187 14.96 6.40 8.90
CA LEU A 187 16.25 6.65 9.53
C LEU A 187 17.16 5.42 9.36
N SER A 188 17.60 5.16 8.15
CA SER A 188 18.45 4.01 7.86
C SER A 188 19.94 4.28 8.09
N ARG A 189 20.39 5.49 7.80
CA ARG A 189 21.79 5.92 7.99
C ARG A 189 21.84 7.40 8.38
N PRO A 190 21.84 7.67 9.70
CA PRO A 190 21.75 9.05 10.18
C PRO A 190 22.97 9.92 9.86
N TYR A 191 24.14 9.33 9.66
CA TYR A 191 25.40 10.01 9.37
C TYR A 191 26.30 9.21 8.44
N ASN A 192 27.08 9.88 7.62
CA ASN A 192 28.09 9.26 6.79
C ASN A 192 29.41 9.06 7.58
N TYR A 193 29.84 10.09 8.29
CA TYR A 193 31.09 10.08 9.06
C TYR A 193 30.81 10.46 10.51
N ARG A 194 31.03 9.53 11.46
CA ARG A 194 30.98 9.83 12.89
C ARG A 194 31.83 8.87 13.71
N GLY A 195 32.69 9.46 14.55
CA GLY A 195 33.52 8.75 15.51
C GLY A 195 34.71 8.00 14.92
N TRP A 196 35.46 7.31 15.76
CA TRP A 196 36.75 6.69 15.45
C TRP A 196 36.67 5.63 14.33
N ARG A 197 35.59 4.87 14.25
CA ARG A 197 35.40 3.87 13.17
C ARG A 197 35.28 4.53 11.80
N SER A 198 34.65 5.67 11.73
CA SER A 198 34.55 6.45 10.49
C SER A 198 35.88 7.08 10.12
N PHE A 199 36.62 7.59 11.12
CA PHE A 199 37.98 8.10 10.94
C PHE A 199 38.88 7.03 10.32
N LEU A 200 38.99 5.86 10.95
CA LEU A 200 39.81 4.76 10.42
C LEU A 200 39.36 4.32 9.02
N ARG A 201 38.07 4.28 8.74
CA ARG A 201 37.55 3.98 7.41
C ARG A 201 37.96 5.02 6.38
N ALA A 202 37.81 6.31 6.70
CA ALA A 202 38.16 7.41 5.81
C ALA A 202 39.66 7.43 5.52
N TRP A 203 40.49 7.28 6.57
CA TRP A 203 41.93 7.28 6.46
C TRP A 203 42.46 6.00 5.72
N LEU A 204 42.14 4.81 6.23
CA LEU A 204 42.77 3.56 5.77
C LEU A 204 42.12 3.00 4.50
N LYS A 205 40.79 3.08 4.37
CA LYS A 205 40.06 2.48 3.25
C LYS A 205 39.79 3.47 2.12
N GLN A 206 39.46 4.72 2.44
CA GLN A 206 39.18 5.75 1.45
C GLN A 206 40.39 6.60 1.08
N LYS A 207 41.55 6.29 1.67
CA LYS A 207 42.85 6.95 1.40
C LYS A 207 42.82 8.47 1.57
N LYS A 208 41.97 8.97 2.48
CA LYS A 208 41.93 10.40 2.83
C LYS A 208 43.09 10.73 3.74
N SER A 209 43.57 11.99 3.73
CA SER A 209 44.60 12.44 4.68
C SER A 209 44.08 12.29 6.12
N PRO A 210 44.96 12.07 7.12
CA PRO A 210 44.55 11.99 8.53
C PRO A 210 43.75 13.21 8.98
N LEU A 211 44.17 14.41 8.54
CA LEU A 211 43.48 15.66 8.87
C LEU A 211 42.07 15.73 8.28
N GLU A 212 41.92 15.36 7.01
CA GLU A 212 40.61 15.30 6.36
C GLU A 212 39.71 14.23 6.99
N ALA A 213 40.25 13.06 7.29
CA ALA A 213 39.53 12.00 7.98
C ALA A 213 39.04 12.42 9.38
N ALA A 214 39.90 13.15 10.12
CA ALA A 214 39.54 13.70 11.43
C ALA A 214 38.46 14.78 11.28
N ARG A 215 38.61 15.71 10.35
CA ARG A 215 37.60 16.74 10.07
C ARG A 215 36.22 16.10 9.78
N LEU A 216 36.14 15.17 8.84
CA LEU A 216 34.90 14.49 8.50
C LEU A 216 34.26 13.74 9.67
N SER A 217 35.10 13.11 10.53
CA SER A 217 34.58 12.21 11.59
C SER A 217 34.27 12.92 12.90
N PHE A 218 34.83 14.12 13.14
CA PHE A 218 34.72 14.85 14.42
C PHE A 218 34.23 16.29 14.25
N SER A 219 33.97 16.74 13.01
CA SER A 219 33.44 18.08 12.75
C SER A 219 31.98 18.25 13.17
N ALA A 220 31.47 19.46 12.98
CA ALA A 220 30.08 19.78 13.22
C ALA A 220 29.16 18.94 12.30
N ASP A 221 27.95 18.62 12.78
CA ASP A 221 26.99 17.78 12.05
C ASP A 221 26.60 18.35 10.68
N VAL A 222 26.57 19.68 10.56
CA VAL A 222 26.21 20.38 9.31
C VAL A 222 27.19 20.12 8.16
N GLU A 223 28.39 19.60 8.43
CA GLU A 223 29.39 19.20 7.44
C GLU A 223 29.22 17.73 6.99
N ASP A 224 28.30 16.97 7.60
CA ASP A 224 28.02 15.60 7.20
C ASP A 224 26.93 15.58 6.13
N ASP A 225 27.25 15.08 4.94
CA ASP A 225 26.34 15.04 3.78
C ASP A 225 25.01 14.32 4.06
N TYR A 226 24.98 13.43 5.06
CA TYR A 226 23.77 12.69 5.44
C TYR A 226 22.97 13.39 6.52
N PHE A 227 23.51 14.42 7.16
CA PHE A 227 22.80 15.18 8.19
C PHE A 227 21.88 16.25 7.57
N THR A 228 20.88 15.79 6.84
CA THR A 228 19.93 16.67 6.13
C THR A 228 18.65 16.96 6.94
N PHE A 229 18.47 16.31 8.08
CA PHE A 229 17.26 16.36 8.91
C PHE A 229 16.72 17.76 9.22
N PRO A 230 17.55 18.75 9.60
CA PRO A 230 17.04 20.09 9.89
C PRO A 230 16.38 20.76 8.68
N LYS A 231 16.91 20.50 7.47
CA LYS A 231 16.40 21.10 6.24
C LYS A 231 15.08 20.46 5.81
N PHE A 232 15.04 19.14 5.62
CA PHE A 232 13.83 18.51 5.10
C PHE A 232 12.70 18.52 6.13
N LEU A 233 12.95 18.37 7.43
CA LEU A 233 11.92 18.49 8.45
C LEU A 233 11.31 19.90 8.54
N LYS A 234 12.10 20.93 8.23
CA LYS A 234 11.58 22.29 8.09
C LYS A 234 10.66 22.41 6.86
N TRP A 235 11.07 21.85 5.72
CA TRP A 235 10.24 21.86 4.52
C TRP A 235 8.95 21.08 4.71
N ASP A 236 9.03 19.89 5.29
CA ASP A 236 7.86 19.07 5.61
C ASP A 236 6.89 19.82 6.52
N ARG A 237 7.42 20.50 7.57
CA ARG A 237 6.59 21.28 8.47
C ARG A 237 5.89 22.43 7.74
N ASN A 238 6.59 23.14 6.87
CA ASN A 238 5.99 24.21 6.06
C ASN A 238 4.89 23.63 5.14
N THR A 239 5.12 22.46 4.53
CA THR A 239 4.12 21.77 3.71
C THR A 239 2.91 21.36 4.55
N CYS A 240 3.13 20.77 5.73
CA CYS A 240 2.05 20.42 6.65
C CYS A 240 1.24 21.65 7.10
N ASP A 241 1.90 22.75 7.38
CA ASP A 241 1.24 23.99 7.80
C ASP A 241 0.41 24.59 6.65
N SER A 242 0.85 24.45 5.38
CA SER A 242 0.09 24.89 4.21
C SER A 242 -1.13 24.01 3.89
N LEU A 243 -1.05 22.71 4.16
CA LEU A 243 -2.13 21.75 3.96
C LEU A 243 -3.18 21.75 5.09
N GLY A 244 -2.84 22.36 6.22
CA GLY A 244 -3.61 22.29 7.46
C GLY A 244 -3.13 21.17 8.39
N ARG A 245 -2.93 21.50 9.66
CA ARG A 245 -2.34 20.60 10.67
C ARG A 245 -3.17 19.35 10.94
N ASP A 246 -4.47 19.42 10.75
CA ASP A 246 -5.38 18.28 10.97
C ASP A 246 -5.35 17.29 9.79
N ARG A 247 -4.73 17.67 8.68
CA ARG A 247 -4.69 16.89 7.44
C ARG A 247 -3.31 16.33 7.09
N SER A 248 -2.31 16.54 7.96
CA SER A 248 -0.94 16.11 7.63
C SER A 248 -0.11 15.79 8.86
N ASP A 249 0.65 14.69 8.75
CA ASP A 249 1.63 14.26 9.75
C ASP A 249 2.98 13.99 9.12
N ILE A 250 4.03 14.11 9.94
CA ILE A 250 5.40 13.73 9.57
C ILE A 250 5.79 12.52 10.41
N PHE A 251 6.22 11.44 9.78
CA PHE A 251 6.66 10.21 10.43
C PHE A 251 8.15 9.99 10.22
N LEU A 252 8.86 9.66 11.29
CA LEU A 252 10.24 9.20 11.23
C LEU A 252 10.30 7.73 11.66
N PHE A 253 10.57 6.85 10.70
CA PHE A 253 10.72 5.42 10.93
C PHE A 253 12.14 5.12 11.42
N ILE A 254 12.25 4.63 12.65
CA ILE A 254 13.51 4.31 13.30
C ILE A 254 13.71 2.81 13.24
N ARG A 255 14.84 2.39 12.65
CA ARG A 255 15.17 0.97 12.53
C ARG A 255 15.66 0.40 13.85
N MET A 256 15.12 -0.75 14.22
CA MET A 256 15.56 -1.47 15.41
C MET A 256 16.91 -2.15 15.19
N PRO A 257 17.71 -2.31 16.26
CA PRO A 257 18.97 -3.00 16.19
C PRO A 257 18.79 -4.45 15.72
N SER A 258 19.57 -4.85 14.73
CA SER A 258 19.60 -6.21 14.18
C SER A 258 21.05 -6.60 13.89
N ARG A 259 21.34 -7.90 13.87
CA ARG A 259 22.64 -8.43 13.44
C ARG A 259 22.64 -8.88 11.98
N HIS A 260 21.49 -8.82 11.31
CA HIS A 260 21.38 -9.26 9.91
C HIS A 260 22.21 -8.35 8.97
N PRO A 261 22.98 -8.91 8.03
CA PRO A 261 23.83 -8.13 7.13
C PRO A 261 23.08 -7.07 6.31
N LEU A 262 21.83 -7.33 5.91
CA LEU A 262 21.00 -6.40 5.16
C LEU A 262 20.47 -5.22 5.97
N ASP A 263 20.64 -5.25 7.31
CA ASP A 263 20.32 -4.12 8.18
C ASP A 263 21.50 -3.17 8.42
N LYS A 264 22.62 -3.35 7.72
CA LYS A 264 23.74 -2.41 7.77
C LYS A 264 23.37 -1.07 7.08
N PRO A 265 23.95 0.06 7.54
CA PRO A 265 24.81 0.22 8.72
C PRO A 265 24.02 0.16 10.02
N TYR A 266 24.63 -0.42 11.05
CA TYR A 266 24.04 -0.46 12.39
C TYR A 266 24.29 0.87 13.12
N TYR A 267 23.31 1.31 13.90
CA TYR A 267 23.47 2.40 14.83
C TYR A 267 22.85 2.04 16.20
N SER A 268 23.34 2.68 17.24
CA SER A 268 22.84 2.45 18.60
C SER A 268 21.65 3.36 18.89
N LEU A 269 20.58 2.81 19.47
CA LEU A 269 19.43 3.59 19.93
C LEU A 269 19.80 4.58 21.07
N HIS A 270 20.91 4.33 21.77
CA HIS A 270 21.39 5.17 22.87
C HIS A 270 22.48 6.17 22.45
N SER A 271 22.79 6.25 21.14
CA SER A 271 23.83 7.16 20.67
C SER A 271 23.44 8.62 20.87
N LEU A 272 24.42 9.47 21.21
CA LEU A 272 24.20 10.92 21.30
C LEU A 272 23.72 11.51 19.96
N TYR A 273 24.18 10.97 18.85
CA TYR A 273 23.79 11.40 17.51
C TYR A 273 22.30 11.14 17.24
N LEU A 274 21.78 9.96 17.63
CA LEU A 274 20.35 9.69 17.52
C LEU A 274 19.53 10.62 18.42
N ARG A 275 19.96 10.84 19.67
CA ARG A 275 19.29 11.79 20.58
C ARG A 275 19.19 13.19 19.98
N ARG A 276 20.23 13.66 19.28
CA ARG A 276 20.21 14.94 18.60
C ARG A 276 19.18 15.00 17.47
N ILE A 277 19.12 13.95 16.63
CA ILE A 277 18.10 13.84 15.57
C ILE A 277 16.69 13.84 16.18
N LEU A 278 16.48 13.08 17.25
CA LEU A 278 15.19 13.04 17.96
C LEU A 278 14.81 14.40 18.58
N SER A 279 15.79 15.15 19.09
CA SER A 279 15.54 16.52 19.58
C SER A 279 15.09 17.46 18.46
N ILE A 280 15.68 17.34 17.26
CA ILE A 280 15.25 18.09 16.07
C ILE A 280 13.85 17.63 15.64
N ALA A 281 13.61 16.33 15.56
CA ALA A 281 12.31 15.77 15.22
C ALA A 281 11.19 16.26 16.16
N ALA A 282 11.45 16.29 17.46
CA ALA A 282 10.51 16.80 18.46
C ALA A 282 10.14 18.27 18.23
N LYS A 283 11.11 19.14 17.86
CA LYS A 283 10.84 20.55 17.53
C LYS A 283 9.89 20.70 16.35
N HIS A 284 9.91 19.76 15.41
CA HIS A 284 9.02 19.73 14.25
C HIS A 284 7.78 18.87 14.45
N LYS A 285 7.48 18.43 15.67
CA LYS A 285 6.32 17.58 16.01
C LYS A 285 6.24 16.31 15.16
N VAL A 286 7.38 15.68 14.90
CA VAL A 286 7.47 14.45 14.12
C VAL A 286 7.02 13.26 14.95
N LEU A 287 6.19 12.40 14.38
CA LEU A 287 5.74 11.16 14.98
C LEU A 287 6.78 10.06 14.78
N LEU A 288 7.17 9.40 15.87
CA LEU A 288 8.12 8.29 15.78
C LEU A 288 7.39 6.99 15.41
N ALA A 289 7.97 6.27 14.46
CA ALA A 289 7.44 5.01 13.93
C ALA A 289 8.53 3.93 13.89
N LEU A 290 8.11 2.68 13.88
CA LEU A 290 8.99 1.52 13.90
C LEU A 290 9.35 1.09 12.47
N GLN A 291 10.64 1.10 12.12
CA GLN A 291 11.15 0.34 11.00
C GLN A 291 11.67 -0.99 11.53
N CYS A 292 10.95 -2.07 11.25
CA CYS A 292 11.35 -3.42 11.61
C CYS A 292 12.63 -3.81 10.89
N SER A 293 13.43 -4.68 11.51
CA SER A 293 14.60 -5.29 10.89
C SER A 293 14.21 -6.13 9.67
N TYR A 294 15.19 -6.44 8.82
CA TYR A 294 14.99 -7.39 7.71
C TYR A 294 14.53 -8.77 8.22
N ALA A 295 15.11 -9.25 9.33
CA ALA A 295 14.73 -10.52 9.92
C ALA A 295 13.26 -10.55 10.37
N ALA A 296 12.73 -9.45 10.88
CA ALA A 296 11.33 -9.35 11.27
C ALA A 296 10.34 -9.43 10.09
N GLY A 297 10.79 -9.16 8.86
CA GLY A 297 10.01 -9.41 7.66
C GLY A 297 9.79 -10.90 7.35
N HIS A 298 10.60 -11.78 7.96
CA HIS A 298 10.54 -13.23 7.78
C HIS A 298 10.14 -14.00 9.05
N GLN A 299 10.01 -13.30 10.18
CA GLN A 299 9.69 -13.90 11.50
C GLN A 299 8.79 -12.94 12.27
N SER A 300 7.49 -13.22 12.27
CA SER A 300 6.46 -12.34 12.84
C SER A 300 6.65 -12.06 14.35
N GLU A 301 7.20 -13.01 15.09
CA GLU A 301 7.47 -12.86 16.53
C GLU A 301 8.47 -11.73 16.82
N LEU A 302 9.40 -11.48 15.88
CA LEU A 302 10.38 -10.40 16.02
C LEU A 302 9.73 -9.02 15.99
N ILE A 303 8.60 -8.85 15.30
CA ILE A 303 7.87 -7.58 15.25
C ILE A 303 7.44 -7.16 16.67
N SER A 304 6.86 -8.08 17.44
CA SER A 304 6.45 -7.81 18.81
C SER A 304 7.63 -7.50 19.73
N LYS A 305 8.75 -8.22 19.57
CA LYS A 305 10.00 -7.96 20.31
C LYS A 305 10.59 -6.59 19.98
N GLU A 306 10.65 -6.23 18.70
CA GLU A 306 11.18 -4.95 18.25
C GLU A 306 10.29 -3.78 18.66
N ARG A 307 8.96 -3.97 18.64
CA ARG A 307 8.02 -3.00 19.20
C ARG A 307 8.29 -2.75 20.69
N HIS A 308 8.48 -3.80 21.47
CA HIS A 308 8.81 -3.66 22.91
C HIS A 308 10.15 -2.95 23.12
N GLN A 309 11.16 -3.24 22.31
CA GLN A 309 12.44 -2.54 22.35
C GLN A 309 12.28 -1.04 22.02
N PHE A 310 11.44 -0.71 21.05
CA PHE A 310 11.10 0.67 20.68
C PHE A 310 10.43 1.39 21.85
N GLU A 311 9.40 0.79 22.44
CA GLU A 311 8.67 1.35 23.59
C GLU A 311 9.61 1.61 24.79
N LYS A 312 10.52 0.68 25.07
CA LYS A 312 11.55 0.85 26.11
C LYS A 312 12.53 1.97 25.81
N ALA A 313 12.99 2.08 24.57
CA ALA A 313 13.99 3.08 24.16
C ALA A 313 13.42 4.50 24.12
N PHE A 314 12.20 4.67 23.63
CA PHE A 314 11.60 5.98 23.36
C PHE A 314 10.44 6.35 24.31
N ARG A 315 10.08 5.46 25.23
CA ARG A 315 8.99 5.64 26.23
C ARG A 315 7.65 6.03 25.60
N GLN A 316 7.38 5.56 24.39
CA GLN A 316 6.14 5.75 23.66
C GLN A 316 5.90 4.59 22.68
N ARG A 317 4.63 4.36 22.33
CA ARG A 317 4.29 3.39 21.28
C ARG A 317 4.64 3.96 19.90
N PRO A 318 5.12 3.11 18.96
CA PRO A 318 5.31 3.55 17.57
C PRO A 318 3.97 3.91 16.94
N ARG A 319 3.94 4.99 16.17
CA ARG A 319 2.74 5.48 15.47
C ARG A 319 2.50 4.81 14.12
N GLY A 320 3.41 3.96 13.69
CA GLY A 320 3.31 3.19 12.46
C GLY A 320 4.39 2.12 12.41
N LEU A 321 4.27 1.20 11.47
CA LEU A 321 5.22 0.12 11.23
C LEU A 321 5.58 0.07 9.75
N ARG A 322 6.86 -0.17 9.45
CA ARG A 322 7.38 -0.41 8.11
C ARG A 322 8.44 -1.50 8.14
N HIS A 323 8.39 -2.42 7.19
CA HIS A 323 9.44 -3.43 7.04
C HIS A 323 10.67 -2.87 6.33
N ASN A 324 11.87 -3.22 6.82
CA ASN A 324 13.11 -2.88 6.12
C ASN A 324 13.13 -3.54 4.74
N LYS A 325 13.62 -2.81 3.72
CA LYS A 325 13.60 -3.24 2.32
C LYS A 325 12.21 -3.58 1.77
N LEU A 326 11.14 -3.19 2.45
CA LEU A 326 9.76 -3.54 2.10
C LEU A 326 9.54 -5.05 1.98
N THR A 327 10.24 -5.83 2.79
CA THR A 327 10.04 -7.28 2.88
C THR A 327 8.90 -7.58 3.82
N SER A 328 7.98 -8.42 3.39
CA SER A 328 6.97 -9.03 4.24
C SER A 328 6.86 -10.48 3.83
N CYS A 329 6.93 -11.40 4.79
CA CYS A 329 6.51 -12.76 4.55
C CYS A 329 5.00 -12.82 4.59
N GLU A 330 4.44 -13.50 3.60
CA GLU A 330 3.05 -13.89 3.66
C GLU A 330 2.90 -14.97 4.72
N PRO A 331 1.79 -14.98 5.47
CA PRO A 331 1.51 -16.11 6.35
C PRO A 331 1.45 -17.39 5.51
N GLU A 332 2.12 -18.43 5.99
CA GLU A 332 2.06 -19.76 5.41
C GLU A 332 0.65 -20.34 5.51
#